data_31c90fe12c333e41f27e98cc7916a73a
#
_entry.id   31c90fe12c333e41f27e98cc7916a73a
#
_cell.length_a   1.000
_cell.length_b   1.000
_cell.length_c   1.000
_cell.angle_alpha   90.00
_cell.angle_beta   90.00
_cell.angle_gamma   90.00
#
_symmetry.space_group_name_H-M   'P 1'
#
loop_
_entity.id
_entity.type
_entity.pdbx_description
1 polymer ?
#
loop_
_entity_poly.entity_id
_entity_poly.type
_entity_poly.pdbx_seq_one_letter_code
_entity_poly.pdbx_strand_id
1 'polypeptide(L)'
;MSMPAPTLAYDAGTQPVIAHGLSYQDEQVSEILSGPVKHLLQDTAGNEELQELLGSVVSTEFEQEGLRQALTDETVPDNWLVGEAIAEAFVADKGCCVFPWPTGRDLKNPNASPAGCDLTGFQPVNDAELPYRFAFGEVKTSEENKAPPSVMTSLGNQLFGLRDNRQVKDALLRYLGLHAVRAPWEPMFQSAAKRYFSSNTTDVAVYGVLVRDIAPSASDIAGRAKALAADCPVQTDIEMYALYLPLNVIDTLSARAQAAMQEAS
;
A
#
# COMPACT_ATOMS: atom_id res chain seq x y z
N MET A 1 -8.66 11.51 -0.30
CA MET A 1 -8.81 11.99 1.10
C MET A 1 -7.44 11.99 1.73
N SER A 2 -7.13 12.98 2.57
CA SER A 2 -5.85 13.09 3.26
C SER A 2 -5.85 12.23 4.53
N MET A 3 -4.70 11.66 4.85
CA MET A 3 -4.50 10.95 6.12
C MET A 3 -4.39 11.95 7.29
N PRO A 4 -4.94 11.67 8.47
CA PRO A 4 -4.65 12.47 9.65
C PRO A 4 -3.15 12.41 9.95
N ALA A 5 -2.57 13.55 10.38
CA ALA A 5 -1.14 13.65 10.62
C ALA A 5 -0.74 12.83 11.87
N PRO A 6 0.14 11.83 11.76
CA PRO A 6 0.62 11.07 12.91
C PRO A 6 1.63 11.88 13.74
N THR A 7 1.84 11.46 14.98
CA THR A 7 2.92 11.99 15.82
C THR A 7 4.20 11.19 15.58
N LEU A 8 5.32 11.88 15.36
CA LEU A 8 6.65 11.24 15.28
C LEU A 8 7.01 10.64 16.64
N ALA A 9 7.18 9.34 16.72
CA ALA A 9 7.61 8.62 17.90
C ALA A 9 9.14 8.54 17.99
N TYR A 10 9.80 8.28 16.85
CA TYR A 10 11.27 8.24 16.74
C TYR A 10 11.73 8.34 15.29
N ASP A 11 13.01 8.72 15.12
CA ASP A 11 13.77 8.58 13.88
C ASP A 11 14.79 7.45 14.06
N ALA A 12 14.83 6.51 13.13
CA ALA A 12 15.72 5.36 13.12
C ALA A 12 16.45 5.21 11.77
N GLY A 13 16.42 6.25 10.94
CA GLY A 13 17.03 6.27 9.63
C GLY A 13 18.54 6.07 9.65
N THR A 14 19.07 5.48 8.59
CA THR A 14 20.50 5.36 8.31
C THR A 14 20.69 5.71 6.84
N GLN A 15 21.34 6.84 6.56
CA GLN A 15 21.53 7.30 5.18
C GLN A 15 22.06 6.21 4.26
N PRO A 16 21.46 6.00 3.04
CA PRO A 16 20.42 6.84 2.43
C PRO A 16 18.96 6.43 2.80
N VAL A 17 18.75 5.46 3.69
CA VAL A 17 17.42 4.95 4.06
C VAL A 17 16.77 5.85 5.11
N ILE A 18 15.57 6.33 4.80
CA ILE A 18 14.70 7.03 5.76
C ILE A 18 13.94 5.99 6.57
N ALA A 19 13.84 6.16 7.90
CA ALA A 19 13.08 5.25 8.75
C ALA A 19 12.47 5.98 9.95
N HIS A 20 11.13 5.97 10.06
CA HIS A 20 10.40 6.66 11.12
C HIS A 20 9.39 5.76 11.82
N GLY A 21 9.29 5.88 13.12
CA GLY A 21 8.15 5.41 13.90
C GLY A 21 7.14 6.52 14.09
N LEU A 22 5.89 6.26 13.76
CA LEU A 22 4.79 7.21 13.74
C LEU A 22 3.61 6.66 14.53
N SER A 23 2.99 7.44 15.39
CA SER A 23 1.89 7.02 16.25
C SER A 23 0.59 7.73 15.92
N TYR A 24 -0.50 6.98 15.92
CA TYR A 24 -1.86 7.46 15.76
C TYR A 24 -2.66 7.32 17.06
N GLN A 25 -3.58 8.25 17.29
CA GLN A 25 -4.58 8.18 18.37
C GLN A 25 -5.82 7.43 17.89
N ASP A 26 -6.70 7.00 18.79
CA ASP A 26 -7.88 6.19 18.45
C ASP A 26 -8.87 6.91 17.53
N GLU A 27 -9.06 8.22 17.75
CA GLU A 27 -9.88 9.06 16.89
C GLU A 27 -9.31 9.14 15.46
N GLN A 28 -7.98 9.24 15.33
CA GLN A 28 -7.30 9.24 14.03
C GLN A 28 -7.45 7.89 13.32
N VAL A 29 -7.36 6.77 14.05
CA VAL A 29 -7.62 5.43 13.47
C VAL A 29 -9.05 5.32 12.97
N SER A 30 -10.03 5.83 13.71
CA SER A 30 -11.44 5.85 13.28
C SER A 30 -11.61 6.68 12.00
N GLU A 31 -10.97 7.84 11.91
CA GLU A 31 -10.95 8.70 10.71
C GLU A 31 -10.30 8.00 9.51
N ILE A 32 -9.18 7.31 9.71
CA ILE A 32 -8.49 6.54 8.68
C ILE A 32 -9.39 5.42 8.14
N LEU A 33 -10.03 4.67 9.03
CA LEU A 33 -10.88 3.54 8.67
C LEU A 33 -12.16 3.97 7.95
N SER A 34 -12.79 5.07 8.37
CA SER A 34 -14.02 5.59 7.75
C SER A 34 -13.77 6.43 6.48
N GLY A 35 -12.53 6.83 6.25
CA GLY A 35 -12.11 7.63 5.10
C GLY A 35 -11.31 6.81 4.08
N PRO A 36 -9.98 7.02 3.98
CA PRO A 36 -9.16 6.45 2.91
C PRO A 36 -9.18 4.91 2.87
N VAL A 37 -9.14 4.24 4.02
CA VAL A 37 -9.13 2.76 4.09
C VAL A 37 -10.43 2.17 3.57
N LYS A 38 -11.58 2.78 3.92
CA LYS A 38 -12.87 2.36 3.38
C LYS A 38 -12.90 2.36 1.86
N HIS A 39 -12.41 3.45 1.22
CA HIS A 39 -12.38 3.56 -0.24
C HIS A 39 -11.49 2.50 -0.89
N LEU A 40 -10.35 2.16 -0.26
CA LEU A 40 -9.45 1.12 -0.74
C LEU A 40 -10.07 -0.27 -0.61
N LEU A 41 -10.63 -0.59 0.56
CA LEU A 41 -11.25 -1.89 0.81
C LEU A 41 -12.49 -2.16 -0.06
N GLN A 42 -13.28 -1.12 -0.34
CA GLN A 42 -14.46 -1.21 -1.19
C GLN A 42 -14.15 -1.08 -2.69
N ASP A 43 -12.90 -0.82 -3.06
CA ASP A 43 -12.50 -0.49 -4.44
C ASP A 43 -13.50 0.45 -5.13
N THR A 44 -13.80 1.56 -4.48
CA THR A 44 -14.84 2.51 -4.94
C THR A 44 -14.64 2.91 -6.40
N ALA A 45 -13.40 3.18 -6.81
CA ALA A 45 -13.07 3.56 -8.19
C ALA A 45 -13.35 2.41 -9.18
N GLY A 46 -12.99 1.17 -8.84
CA GLY A 46 -13.27 0.02 -9.70
C GLY A 46 -14.75 -0.30 -9.81
N ASN A 47 -15.49 -0.11 -8.72
CA ASN A 47 -16.94 -0.26 -8.74
C ASN A 47 -17.63 0.80 -9.59
N GLU A 48 -17.17 2.07 -9.56
CA GLU A 48 -17.64 3.14 -10.44
C GLU A 48 -17.37 2.81 -11.91
N GLU A 49 -16.14 2.38 -12.26
CA GLU A 49 -15.78 1.95 -13.62
C GLU A 49 -16.66 0.79 -14.11
N LEU A 50 -16.90 -0.20 -13.25
CA LEU A 50 -17.75 -1.35 -13.58
C LEU A 50 -19.22 -0.96 -13.72
N GLN A 51 -19.72 -0.06 -12.88
CA GLN A 51 -21.06 0.48 -12.96
C GLN A 51 -21.27 1.27 -14.27
N GLU A 52 -20.32 2.09 -14.69
CA GLU A 52 -20.37 2.78 -15.98
C GLU A 52 -20.37 1.81 -17.15
N LEU A 53 -19.50 0.80 -17.12
CA LEU A 53 -19.43 -0.25 -18.16
C LEU A 53 -20.76 -1.01 -18.30
N LEU A 54 -21.35 -1.42 -17.18
CA LEU A 54 -22.57 -2.24 -17.17
C LEU A 54 -23.86 -1.42 -17.22
N GLY A 55 -23.81 -0.14 -16.87
CA GLY A 55 -24.98 0.75 -16.83
C GLY A 55 -25.72 0.87 -18.17
N SER A 56 -25.01 0.70 -19.29
CA SER A 56 -25.63 0.67 -20.63
C SER A 56 -26.30 -0.66 -20.98
N VAL A 57 -26.07 -1.73 -20.20
CA VAL A 57 -26.57 -3.08 -20.47
C VAL A 57 -27.78 -3.41 -19.59
N VAL A 58 -27.87 -2.79 -18.39
CA VAL A 58 -28.99 -2.98 -17.46
C VAL A 58 -30.08 -1.94 -17.72
N SER A 59 -31.29 -2.41 -18.05
CA SER A 59 -32.38 -1.56 -18.50
C SER A 59 -33.65 -1.62 -17.62
N THR A 60 -33.76 -2.65 -16.78
CA THR A 60 -34.89 -2.85 -15.87
C THR A 60 -34.49 -2.64 -14.42
N GLU A 61 -35.46 -2.29 -13.56
CA GLU A 61 -35.23 -2.17 -12.11
C GLU A 61 -34.66 -3.46 -11.50
N PHE A 62 -35.09 -4.62 -11.98
CA PHE A 62 -34.57 -5.90 -11.51
C PHE A 62 -33.10 -6.11 -11.89
N GLU A 63 -32.71 -5.76 -13.11
CA GLU A 63 -31.31 -5.82 -13.56
C GLU A 63 -30.43 -4.81 -12.81
N GLN A 64 -30.94 -3.60 -12.56
CA GLN A 64 -30.25 -2.57 -11.77
C GLN A 64 -30.02 -3.03 -10.32
N GLU A 65 -31.03 -3.66 -9.69
CA GLU A 65 -30.89 -4.23 -8.36
C GLU A 65 -29.87 -5.39 -8.35
N GLY A 66 -29.88 -6.26 -9.37
CA GLY A 66 -28.89 -7.31 -9.53
C GLY A 66 -27.46 -6.77 -9.69
N LEU A 67 -27.29 -5.69 -10.45
CA LEU A 67 -26.00 -4.99 -10.58
C LEU A 67 -25.54 -4.41 -9.23
N ARG A 68 -26.44 -3.72 -8.52
CA ARG A 68 -26.12 -3.16 -7.21
C ARG A 68 -25.65 -4.24 -6.21
N GLN A 69 -26.36 -5.37 -6.17
CA GLN A 69 -25.98 -6.50 -5.31
C GLN A 69 -24.62 -7.10 -5.72
N ALA A 70 -24.34 -7.20 -7.02
CA ALA A 70 -23.07 -7.71 -7.51
C ALA A 70 -21.87 -6.78 -7.20
N LEU A 71 -22.11 -5.46 -7.06
CA LEU A 71 -21.09 -4.49 -6.70
C LEU A 71 -20.93 -4.31 -5.18
N THR A 72 -21.84 -4.88 -4.38
CA THR A 72 -21.75 -4.82 -2.91
C THR A 72 -20.89 -5.98 -2.41
N ASP A 73 -19.70 -5.69 -1.95
CA ASP A 73 -18.85 -6.68 -1.28
C ASP A 73 -19.18 -6.70 0.22
N GLU A 74 -19.77 -7.80 0.70
CA GLU A 74 -20.09 -8.02 2.11
C GLU A 74 -18.97 -8.78 2.85
N THR A 75 -17.83 -9.01 2.18
CA THR A 75 -16.72 -9.75 2.77
C THR A 75 -16.12 -8.96 3.93
N VAL A 76 -15.98 -9.62 5.07
CA VAL A 76 -15.29 -9.04 6.23
C VAL A 76 -13.79 -9.08 5.95
N PRO A 77 -13.11 -7.92 5.90
CA PRO A 77 -11.68 -7.90 5.60
C PRO A 77 -10.88 -8.48 6.78
N ASP A 78 -9.88 -9.30 6.51
CA ASP A 78 -8.94 -9.74 7.53
C ASP A 78 -8.10 -8.58 8.10
N ASN A 79 -7.62 -8.69 9.34
CA ASN A 79 -6.81 -7.64 9.98
C ASN A 79 -5.56 -7.28 9.17
N TRP A 80 -4.91 -8.26 8.51
CA TRP A 80 -3.75 -8.00 7.67
C TRP A 80 -4.11 -7.16 6.44
N LEU A 81 -5.27 -7.39 5.81
CA LEU A 81 -5.75 -6.62 4.66
C LEU A 81 -6.08 -5.18 5.05
N VAL A 82 -6.68 -4.98 6.22
CA VAL A 82 -6.89 -3.62 6.76
C VAL A 82 -5.55 -2.93 7.03
N GLY A 83 -4.56 -3.66 7.55
CA GLY A 83 -3.20 -3.14 7.75
C GLY A 83 -2.53 -2.73 6.43
N GLU A 84 -2.69 -3.51 5.37
CA GLU A 84 -2.20 -3.15 4.01
C GLU A 84 -2.90 -1.89 3.49
N ALA A 85 -4.23 -1.78 3.65
CA ALA A 85 -4.96 -0.59 3.23
C ALA A 85 -4.56 0.68 4.02
N ILE A 86 -4.27 0.56 5.33
CA ILE A 86 -3.71 1.65 6.13
C ILE A 86 -2.34 2.08 5.59
N ALA A 87 -1.48 1.11 5.28
CA ALA A 87 -0.15 1.37 4.76
C ALA A 87 -0.18 1.98 3.36
N GLU A 88 -1.05 1.50 2.47
CA GLU A 88 -1.26 2.07 1.13
C GLU A 88 -1.73 3.53 1.22
N ALA A 89 -2.76 3.80 2.02
CA ALA A 89 -3.26 5.16 2.24
C ALA A 89 -2.17 6.09 2.78
N PHE A 90 -1.36 5.58 3.73
CA PHE A 90 -0.25 6.35 4.31
C PHE A 90 0.84 6.67 3.28
N VAL A 91 1.30 5.68 2.51
CA VAL A 91 2.35 5.87 1.50
C VAL A 91 1.84 6.74 0.35
N ALA A 92 0.58 6.60 -0.05
CA ALA A 92 -0.03 7.46 -1.05
C ALA A 92 -0.06 8.93 -0.61
N ASP A 93 -0.46 9.21 0.63
CA ASP A 93 -0.51 10.58 1.17
C ASP A 93 0.91 11.13 1.41
N LYS A 94 1.76 10.39 2.11
CA LYS A 94 3.11 10.83 2.51
C LYS A 94 4.06 11.00 1.33
N GLY A 95 4.09 10.02 0.43
CA GLY A 95 4.98 9.99 -0.75
C GLY A 95 4.36 10.56 -2.00
N CYS A 96 3.12 11.07 -1.95
CA CYS A 96 2.31 11.43 -3.12
C CYS A 96 2.24 10.30 -4.16
N CYS A 97 2.38 9.05 -3.70
CA CYS A 97 2.38 7.88 -4.59
C CYS A 97 0.98 7.62 -5.16
N VAL A 98 0.95 7.06 -6.35
CA VAL A 98 -0.28 6.62 -7.03
C VAL A 98 -0.22 5.11 -7.19
N PHE A 99 -1.17 4.41 -6.57
CA PHE A 99 -1.38 2.97 -6.70
C PHE A 99 -2.65 2.75 -7.54
N PRO A 100 -2.53 2.72 -8.88
CA PRO A 100 -3.69 2.80 -9.76
C PRO A 100 -4.42 1.46 -9.92
N TRP A 101 -3.84 0.36 -9.45
CA TRP A 101 -4.41 -0.97 -9.53
C TRP A 101 -4.35 -1.64 -8.17
N PRO A 102 -5.43 -1.56 -7.39
CA PRO A 102 -5.49 -2.19 -6.08
C PRO A 102 -5.31 -3.70 -6.17
N THR A 103 -4.55 -4.27 -5.26
CA THR A 103 -4.28 -5.71 -5.19
C THR A 103 -5.57 -6.54 -5.09
N GLY A 104 -6.62 -5.99 -4.47
CA GLY A 104 -7.93 -6.62 -4.36
C GLY A 104 -8.57 -7.00 -5.71
N ARG A 105 -8.29 -6.27 -6.79
CA ARG A 105 -8.80 -6.57 -8.14
C ARG A 105 -8.25 -7.86 -8.75
N ASP A 106 -7.12 -8.34 -8.27
CA ASP A 106 -6.51 -9.58 -8.75
C ASP A 106 -7.06 -10.82 -8.03
N LEU A 107 -7.80 -10.61 -6.96
CA LEU A 107 -8.34 -11.69 -6.14
C LEU A 107 -9.58 -12.28 -6.80
N LYS A 108 -9.47 -13.49 -7.34
CA LYS A 108 -10.62 -14.29 -7.77
C LYS A 108 -11.41 -14.86 -6.60
N ASN A 109 -10.82 -14.87 -5.43
CA ASN A 109 -11.43 -15.23 -4.16
C ASN A 109 -11.06 -14.16 -3.14
N PRO A 110 -12.02 -13.43 -2.56
CA PRO A 110 -11.78 -12.35 -1.62
C PRO A 110 -10.92 -12.72 -0.40
N ASN A 111 -10.92 -14.01 -0.02
CA ASN A 111 -10.15 -14.53 1.11
C ASN A 111 -8.76 -15.08 0.72
N ALA A 112 -8.34 -14.92 -0.54
CA ALA A 112 -7.02 -15.35 -0.96
C ALA A 112 -5.97 -14.29 -0.60
N SER A 113 -4.79 -14.73 -0.15
CA SER A 113 -3.62 -13.83 -0.08
C SER A 113 -3.01 -13.70 -1.47
N PRO A 114 -2.85 -12.49 -2.02
CA PRO A 114 -2.19 -12.30 -3.30
C PRO A 114 -0.72 -12.69 -3.20
N ALA A 115 -0.16 -13.18 -4.31
CA ALA A 115 1.26 -13.43 -4.41
C ALA A 115 1.96 -12.20 -4.99
N GLY A 116 2.99 -11.71 -4.35
CA GLY A 116 3.80 -10.60 -4.88
C GLY A 116 4.04 -9.49 -3.87
N CYS A 117 4.25 -8.29 -4.37
CA CYS A 117 4.50 -7.07 -3.62
C CYS A 117 3.14 -6.44 -3.20
N ASP A 118 3.01 -6.01 -1.96
CA ASP A 118 1.76 -5.48 -1.41
C ASP A 118 1.41 -4.09 -1.98
N LEU A 119 2.42 -3.26 -2.28
CA LEU A 119 2.24 -1.93 -2.88
C LEU A 119 2.95 -1.86 -4.23
N THR A 120 2.20 -1.53 -5.28
CA THR A 120 2.75 -1.49 -6.64
C THR A 120 2.17 -0.31 -7.42
N GLY A 121 3.01 0.67 -7.75
CA GLY A 121 2.54 1.91 -8.39
C GLY A 121 3.67 2.87 -8.78
N PHE A 122 3.41 4.16 -8.63
CA PHE A 122 4.27 5.25 -9.10
C PHE A 122 4.48 6.31 -8.03
N GLN A 123 5.72 6.80 -7.95
CA GLN A 123 6.06 7.98 -7.17
C GLN A 123 6.39 9.15 -8.12
N PRO A 124 5.82 10.35 -7.92
CA PRO A 124 6.21 11.53 -8.64
C PRO A 124 7.63 11.95 -8.25
N VAL A 125 8.39 12.44 -9.22
CA VAL A 125 9.72 12.98 -9.03
C VAL A 125 9.83 14.38 -9.67
N ASN A 126 10.76 15.20 -9.20
CA ASN A 126 10.97 16.53 -9.74
C ASN A 126 11.81 16.49 -11.04
N ASP A 127 11.21 15.91 -12.07
CA ASP A 127 11.78 15.81 -13.43
C ASP A 127 10.66 16.06 -14.45
N ALA A 128 10.77 17.13 -15.22
CA ALA A 128 9.71 17.53 -16.14
C ALA A 128 9.53 16.57 -17.33
N GLU A 129 10.60 15.87 -17.75
CA GLU A 129 10.55 14.93 -18.88
C GLU A 129 10.06 13.55 -18.45
N LEU A 130 10.47 13.10 -17.26
CA LEU A 130 10.16 11.79 -16.72
C LEU A 130 9.62 11.93 -15.28
N PRO A 131 8.39 12.43 -15.11
CA PRO A 131 7.86 12.86 -13.82
C PRO A 131 7.53 11.72 -12.85
N TYR A 132 7.63 10.46 -13.25
CA TYR A 132 7.31 9.31 -12.41
C TYR A 132 8.41 8.27 -12.40
N ARG A 133 8.61 7.60 -11.25
CA ARG A 133 9.36 6.35 -11.12
C ARG A 133 8.47 5.26 -10.51
N PHE A 134 8.86 3.99 -10.61
CA PHE A 134 8.15 2.92 -9.94
C PHE A 134 8.26 3.04 -8.42
N ALA A 135 7.16 2.76 -7.75
CA ALA A 135 7.05 2.63 -6.30
C ALA A 135 6.59 1.21 -5.95
N PHE A 136 7.39 0.51 -5.18
CA PHE A 136 7.11 -0.85 -4.71
C PHE A 136 7.17 -0.88 -3.19
N GLY A 137 6.35 -1.71 -2.53
CA GLY A 137 6.39 -1.78 -1.08
C GLY A 137 5.85 -3.08 -0.51
N GLU A 138 6.31 -3.39 0.68
CA GLU A 138 5.86 -4.53 1.48
C GLU A 138 5.32 -4.05 2.81
N VAL A 139 4.25 -4.68 3.24
CA VAL A 139 3.54 -4.35 4.47
C VAL A 139 3.52 -5.57 5.40
N LYS A 140 3.70 -5.34 6.67
CA LYS A 140 3.49 -6.37 7.70
C LYS A 140 2.67 -5.78 8.84
N THR A 141 1.67 -6.53 9.27
CA THR A 141 0.87 -6.22 10.46
C THR A 141 1.25 -7.19 11.57
N SER A 142 1.49 -6.70 12.79
CA SER A 142 1.92 -7.55 13.89
C SER A 142 1.53 -6.99 15.26
N GLU A 143 0.90 -7.82 16.07
CA GLU A 143 0.55 -7.61 17.49
C GLU A 143 1.57 -8.24 18.46
N GLU A 144 2.64 -8.88 17.94
CA GLU A 144 3.66 -9.52 18.78
C GLU A 144 4.23 -8.54 19.79
N ASN A 145 4.17 -8.87 21.07
CA ASN A 145 4.82 -8.08 22.14
C ASN A 145 6.35 -8.31 22.19
N LYS A 146 7.00 -8.12 21.04
CA LYS A 146 8.44 -8.30 20.85
C LYS A 146 8.94 -7.24 19.85
N ALA A 147 10.06 -6.63 20.11
CA ALA A 147 10.66 -5.63 19.25
C ALA A 147 12.09 -6.05 18.85
N PRO A 148 12.40 -6.28 17.55
CA PRO A 148 11.47 -6.31 16.42
C PRO A 148 10.59 -7.56 16.41
N PRO A 149 9.38 -7.51 15.81
CA PRO A 149 8.52 -8.67 15.65
C PRO A 149 9.11 -9.67 14.64
N SER A 150 8.65 -10.92 14.68
CA SER A 150 9.16 -12.00 13.82
C SER A 150 8.98 -11.72 12.33
N VAL A 151 7.89 -11.05 11.97
CA VAL A 151 7.55 -10.66 10.58
C VAL A 151 8.59 -9.76 9.93
N MET A 152 9.42 -9.05 10.72
CA MET A 152 10.47 -8.18 10.21
C MET A 152 11.58 -8.93 9.47
N THR A 153 11.72 -10.23 9.69
CA THR A 153 12.66 -11.04 8.89
C THR A 153 12.14 -11.22 7.46
N SER A 154 10.86 -11.52 7.30
CA SER A 154 10.23 -11.62 5.98
C SER A 154 10.22 -10.26 5.28
N LEU A 155 9.76 -9.20 5.97
CA LEU A 155 9.78 -7.84 5.42
C LEU A 155 11.17 -7.45 4.90
N GLY A 156 12.22 -7.65 5.70
CA GLY A 156 13.58 -7.34 5.28
C GLY A 156 14.03 -8.08 4.03
N ASN A 157 13.76 -9.40 3.94
CA ASN A 157 14.10 -10.19 2.77
C ASN A 157 13.36 -9.73 1.50
N GLN A 158 12.08 -9.37 1.63
CA GLN A 158 11.28 -8.85 0.53
C GLN A 158 11.80 -7.48 0.07
N LEU A 159 12.13 -6.57 0.99
CA LEU A 159 12.71 -5.27 0.65
C LEU A 159 14.08 -5.39 -0.03
N PHE A 160 14.93 -6.33 0.40
CA PHE A 160 16.17 -6.65 -0.33
C PHE A 160 15.88 -7.15 -1.75
N GLY A 161 14.83 -7.98 -1.92
CA GLY A 161 14.38 -8.41 -3.24
C GLY A 161 13.97 -7.23 -4.13
N LEU A 162 13.19 -6.28 -3.60
CA LEU A 162 12.76 -5.09 -4.33
C LEU A 162 13.92 -4.13 -4.63
N ARG A 163 14.92 -4.03 -3.75
CA ARG A 163 16.11 -3.21 -3.95
C ARG A 163 17.04 -3.81 -5.02
N ASP A 164 17.40 -5.08 -4.87
CA ASP A 164 18.54 -5.68 -5.56
C ASP A 164 18.16 -6.66 -6.68
N ASN A 165 17.02 -7.36 -6.55
CA ASN A 165 16.67 -8.43 -7.48
C ASN A 165 15.94 -7.88 -8.70
N ARG A 166 16.67 -7.79 -9.82
CA ARG A 166 16.13 -7.34 -11.09
C ARG A 166 14.95 -8.21 -11.56
N GLN A 167 14.97 -9.52 -11.36
CA GLN A 167 13.89 -10.40 -11.83
C GLN A 167 12.59 -10.13 -11.11
N VAL A 168 12.64 -9.81 -9.81
CA VAL A 168 11.46 -9.38 -9.01
C VAL A 168 10.89 -8.09 -9.58
N LYS A 169 11.73 -7.07 -9.78
CA LYS A 169 11.31 -5.78 -10.32
C LYS A 169 10.77 -5.88 -11.75
N ASP A 170 11.42 -6.67 -12.61
CA ASP A 170 10.95 -6.91 -13.99
C ASP A 170 9.60 -7.64 -14.02
N ALA A 171 9.32 -8.52 -13.04
CA ALA A 171 8.01 -9.17 -12.91
C ALA A 171 6.91 -8.15 -12.52
N LEU A 172 7.19 -7.27 -11.56
CA LEU A 172 6.27 -6.19 -11.15
C LEU A 172 6.04 -5.17 -12.27
N LEU A 173 7.09 -4.80 -13.00
CA LEU A 173 6.97 -3.95 -14.18
C LEU A 173 6.05 -4.58 -15.24
N ARG A 174 6.22 -5.88 -15.50
CA ARG A 174 5.37 -6.61 -16.45
C ARG A 174 3.91 -6.65 -15.98
N TYR A 175 3.70 -6.91 -14.69
CA TYR A 175 2.38 -6.88 -14.06
C TYR A 175 1.71 -5.52 -14.28
N LEU A 176 2.34 -4.43 -13.84
CA LEU A 176 1.81 -3.07 -14.07
C LEU A 176 1.62 -2.76 -15.56
N GLY A 177 2.58 -3.15 -16.40
CA GLY A 177 2.51 -2.89 -17.83
C GLY A 177 1.31 -3.52 -18.53
N LEU A 178 0.91 -4.72 -18.10
CA LEU A 178 -0.29 -5.38 -18.65
C LEU A 178 -1.57 -4.62 -18.28
N HIS A 179 -1.64 -4.07 -17.08
CA HIS A 179 -2.78 -3.25 -16.63
C HIS A 179 -2.74 -1.81 -17.16
N ALA A 180 -1.54 -1.29 -17.50
CA ALA A 180 -1.38 0.06 -18.04
C ALA A 180 -1.92 0.22 -19.46
N VAL A 181 -2.03 -0.86 -20.22
CA VAL A 181 -2.46 -0.80 -21.64
C VAL A 181 -3.84 -0.17 -21.77
N ARG A 182 -3.90 1.02 -22.35
CA ARG A 182 -5.11 1.84 -22.53
C ARG A 182 -5.72 2.38 -21.22
N ALA A 183 -5.03 2.25 -20.09
CA ALA A 183 -5.47 2.84 -18.84
C ALA A 183 -5.17 4.35 -18.81
N PRO A 184 -5.94 5.16 -18.08
CA PRO A 184 -5.68 6.60 -17.95
C PRO A 184 -4.28 6.93 -17.41
N TRP A 185 -3.66 6.01 -16.68
CA TRP A 185 -2.33 6.13 -16.09
C TRP A 185 -1.19 5.51 -16.93
N GLU A 186 -1.47 5.07 -18.18
CA GLU A 186 -0.43 4.60 -19.12
C GLU A 186 0.76 5.58 -19.26
N PRO A 187 0.57 6.92 -19.30
CA PRO A 187 1.69 7.86 -19.34
C PRO A 187 2.61 7.80 -18.11
N MET A 188 2.06 7.52 -16.90
CA MET A 188 2.86 7.35 -15.69
C MET A 188 3.75 6.10 -15.81
N PHE A 189 3.18 5.00 -16.30
CA PHE A 189 3.91 3.76 -16.56
C PHE A 189 5.05 3.97 -17.56
N GLN A 190 4.79 4.66 -18.68
CA GLN A 190 5.80 4.92 -19.70
C GLN A 190 6.95 5.76 -19.16
N SER A 191 6.67 6.80 -18.37
CA SER A 191 7.66 7.62 -17.68
C SER A 191 8.52 6.79 -16.74
N ALA A 192 7.90 6.03 -15.85
CA ALA A 192 8.58 5.18 -14.88
C ALA A 192 9.42 4.08 -15.56
N ALA A 193 8.91 3.44 -16.60
CA ALA A 193 9.62 2.41 -17.35
C ALA A 193 10.88 2.97 -18.05
N LYS A 194 10.78 4.17 -18.62
CA LYS A 194 11.92 4.83 -19.25
C LYS A 194 13.02 5.11 -18.21
N ARG A 195 12.68 5.65 -17.04
CA ARG A 195 13.63 5.86 -15.93
C ARG A 195 14.27 4.56 -15.48
N TYR A 196 13.45 3.53 -15.24
CA TYR A 196 13.90 2.22 -14.82
C TYR A 196 14.95 1.61 -15.75
N PHE A 197 14.69 1.60 -17.05
CA PHE A 197 15.64 1.06 -18.03
C PHE A 197 16.88 1.94 -18.19
N SER A 198 16.74 3.26 -18.16
CA SER A 198 17.87 4.20 -18.31
C SER A 198 18.83 4.16 -17.13
N SER A 199 18.35 3.79 -15.93
CA SER A 199 19.14 3.68 -14.69
C SER A 199 19.73 2.29 -14.45
N ASN A 200 19.67 1.40 -15.41
CA ASN A 200 19.99 -0.03 -15.21
C ASN A 200 19.18 -0.66 -14.05
N THR A 201 17.87 -0.33 -13.98
CA THR A 201 16.90 -0.90 -13.05
C THR A 201 17.04 -0.46 -11.58
N THR A 202 17.76 0.65 -11.33
CA THR A 202 18.01 1.13 -9.96
C THR A 202 17.15 2.32 -9.54
N ASP A 203 16.56 3.08 -10.49
CA ASP A 203 15.71 4.23 -10.17
C ASP A 203 14.28 3.76 -9.82
N VAL A 204 14.12 3.39 -8.56
CA VAL A 204 12.86 2.93 -7.96
C VAL A 204 12.72 3.48 -6.54
N ALA A 205 11.50 3.66 -6.07
CA ALA A 205 11.17 3.89 -4.68
C ALA A 205 10.75 2.56 -4.03
N VAL A 206 11.28 2.27 -2.85
CA VAL A 206 10.98 1.06 -2.09
C VAL A 206 10.45 1.42 -0.71
N TYR A 207 9.28 0.93 -0.37
CA TYR A 207 8.61 1.20 0.89
C TYR A 207 8.51 -0.06 1.74
N GLY A 208 8.88 0.05 3.01
CA GLY A 208 8.64 -0.98 4.01
C GLY A 208 7.73 -0.44 5.10
N VAL A 209 6.57 -1.03 5.30
CA VAL A 209 5.63 -0.57 6.32
C VAL A 209 5.34 -1.67 7.32
N LEU A 210 5.48 -1.34 8.60
CA LEU A 210 5.11 -2.20 9.71
C LEU A 210 3.97 -1.55 10.49
N VAL A 211 2.80 -2.20 10.54
CA VAL A 211 1.65 -1.74 11.33
C VAL A 211 1.63 -2.48 12.65
N ARG A 212 1.54 -1.76 13.76
CA ARG A 212 1.60 -2.31 15.13
C ARG A 212 0.62 -1.63 16.07
N ASP A 213 0.33 -2.31 17.17
CA ASP A 213 -0.51 -1.80 18.25
C ASP A 213 0.10 -2.00 19.64
N ILE A 214 1.41 -1.84 19.72
CA ILE A 214 2.18 -1.85 20.97
C ILE A 214 2.89 -0.51 21.17
N ALA A 215 3.56 -0.33 22.30
CA ALA A 215 4.38 0.84 22.54
C ALA A 215 5.49 0.99 21.47
N PRO A 216 5.71 2.19 20.93
CA PRO A 216 6.72 2.44 19.91
C PRO A 216 8.13 2.04 20.35
N SER A 217 8.85 1.36 19.45
CA SER A 217 10.24 0.94 19.68
C SER A 217 11.08 1.12 18.43
N ALA A 218 12.17 1.90 18.52
CA ALA A 218 13.08 2.08 17.39
C ALA A 218 13.72 0.77 16.91
N SER A 219 13.83 -0.24 17.79
CA SER A 219 14.37 -1.54 17.41
C SER A 219 13.51 -2.28 16.38
N ASP A 220 12.25 -1.89 16.17
CA ASP A 220 11.37 -2.51 15.20
C ASP A 220 11.92 -2.39 13.78
N ILE A 221 12.44 -1.23 13.39
CA ILE A 221 12.90 -0.96 12.02
C ILE A 221 14.39 -0.58 11.91
N ALA A 222 15.04 -0.09 12.98
CA ALA A 222 16.41 0.44 12.92
C ALA A 222 17.43 -0.56 12.34
N GLY A 223 17.37 -1.82 12.76
CA GLY A 223 18.30 -2.85 12.28
C GLY A 223 18.12 -3.14 10.78
N ARG A 224 16.89 -3.08 10.28
CA ARG A 224 16.59 -3.29 8.86
C ARG A 224 16.94 -2.07 8.02
N ALA A 225 16.66 -0.86 8.50
CA ALA A 225 17.09 0.38 7.85
C ALA A 225 18.61 0.41 7.66
N LYS A 226 19.37 0.09 8.71
CA LYS A 226 20.84 -0.01 8.64
C LYS A 226 21.31 -1.06 7.63
N ALA A 227 20.68 -2.23 7.60
CA ALA A 227 21.06 -3.29 6.66
C ALA A 227 20.74 -2.91 5.21
N LEU A 228 19.59 -2.27 4.96
CA LEU A 228 19.19 -1.79 3.63
C LEU A 228 20.02 -0.59 3.15
N ALA A 229 20.58 0.21 4.06
CA ALA A 229 21.47 1.31 3.70
C ALA A 229 22.83 0.83 3.18
N ALA A 230 23.29 -0.36 3.61
CA ALA A 230 24.52 -0.93 3.12
C ALA A 230 24.39 -1.27 1.63
N ASP A 231 25.32 -0.76 0.82
CA ASP A 231 25.39 -0.98 -0.63
C ASP A 231 24.12 -0.58 -1.40
N CYS A 232 23.32 0.34 -0.84
CA CYS A 232 22.11 0.84 -1.50
C CYS A 232 22.49 1.59 -2.79
N PRO A 233 21.89 1.24 -3.95
CA PRO A 233 22.14 1.96 -5.19
C PRO A 233 21.74 3.44 -5.06
N VAL A 234 22.54 4.36 -5.61
CA VAL A 234 22.36 5.81 -5.45
C VAL A 234 21.00 6.33 -5.92
N GLN A 235 20.41 5.66 -6.92
CA GLN A 235 19.13 6.06 -7.50
C GLN A 235 17.92 5.35 -6.86
N THR A 236 18.17 4.43 -5.92
CA THR A 236 17.11 3.73 -5.20
C THR A 236 16.80 4.48 -3.90
N ASP A 237 15.59 4.99 -3.77
CA ASP A 237 15.11 5.57 -2.51
C ASP A 237 14.43 4.48 -1.69
N ILE A 238 14.77 4.40 -0.42
CA ILE A 238 14.14 3.44 0.51
C ILE A 238 13.59 4.19 1.71
N GLU A 239 12.31 3.98 1.97
CA GLU A 239 11.65 4.53 3.14
C GLU A 239 11.00 3.41 3.96
N MET A 240 11.25 3.41 5.26
CA MET A 240 10.67 2.46 6.21
C MET A 240 9.81 3.17 7.22
N TYR A 241 8.63 2.66 7.48
CA TYR A 241 7.71 3.22 8.46
C TYR A 241 7.21 2.15 9.43
N ALA A 242 7.21 2.47 10.72
CA ALA A 242 6.47 1.73 11.71
C ALA A 242 5.29 2.59 12.15
N LEU A 243 4.07 2.16 11.80
CA LEU A 243 2.82 2.84 12.12
C LEU A 243 2.24 2.22 13.39
N TYR A 244 2.28 2.95 14.48
CA TYR A 244 1.77 2.50 15.78
C TYR A 244 0.34 2.98 15.97
N LEU A 245 -0.56 2.02 16.02
CA LEU A 245 -1.95 2.22 16.40
C LEU A 245 -2.08 2.18 17.93
N PRO A 246 -3.21 2.59 18.51
CA PRO A 246 -3.48 2.41 19.93
C PRO A 246 -3.33 0.94 20.36
N LEU A 247 -3.01 0.74 21.63
CA LEU A 247 -2.76 -0.61 22.17
C LEU A 247 -3.95 -1.56 21.95
N ASN A 248 -3.67 -2.79 21.49
CA ASN A 248 -4.64 -3.87 21.28
C ASN A 248 -5.75 -3.53 20.24
N VAL A 249 -5.46 -2.68 19.28
CA VAL A 249 -6.43 -2.30 18.22
C VAL A 249 -6.43 -3.30 17.07
N ILE A 250 -5.31 -3.99 16.78
CA ILE A 250 -5.21 -4.90 15.63
C ILE A 250 -6.27 -5.99 15.69
N ASP A 251 -6.54 -6.58 16.86
CA ASP A 251 -7.59 -7.59 17.04
C ASP A 251 -9.00 -7.11 16.62
N THR A 252 -9.23 -5.80 16.61
CA THR A 252 -10.54 -5.20 16.31
C THR A 252 -10.56 -4.48 14.95
N LEU A 253 -9.44 -4.41 14.23
CA LEU A 253 -9.35 -3.67 12.97
C LEU A 253 -10.37 -4.12 11.94
N SER A 254 -10.51 -5.43 11.74
CA SER A 254 -11.48 -6.03 10.82
C SER A 254 -12.91 -5.59 11.16
N ALA A 255 -13.33 -5.73 12.41
CA ALA A 255 -14.67 -5.35 12.86
C ALA A 255 -14.92 -3.82 12.76
N ARG A 256 -13.90 -3.00 13.09
CA ARG A 256 -13.99 -1.53 12.98
C ARG A 256 -14.07 -1.09 11.52
N ALA A 257 -13.28 -1.69 10.63
CA ALA A 257 -13.33 -1.41 9.20
C ALA A 257 -14.69 -1.81 8.60
N GLN A 258 -15.22 -2.98 8.97
CA GLN A 258 -16.53 -3.42 8.53
C GLN A 258 -17.64 -2.45 8.98
N ALA A 259 -17.62 -2.03 10.25
CA ALA A 259 -18.58 -1.03 10.75
C ALA A 259 -18.49 0.27 9.96
N ALA A 260 -17.29 0.78 9.70
CA ALA A 260 -17.07 1.99 8.90
C ALA A 260 -17.56 1.85 7.45
N MET A 261 -17.47 0.67 6.85
CA MET A 261 -18.03 0.41 5.51
C MET A 261 -19.55 0.43 5.49
N GLN A 262 -20.21 0.01 6.58
CA GLN A 262 -21.68 -0.07 6.68
C GLN A 262 -22.34 1.27 7.01
N GLU A 263 -21.67 2.18 7.74
CA GLU A 263 -22.23 3.48 8.18
C GLU A 263 -22.55 4.48 7.05
N ALA A 264 -22.29 4.18 5.80
CA ALA A 264 -22.48 5.10 4.67
C ALA A 264 -23.46 4.58 3.60
N SER A 265 -24.22 3.56 3.94
CA SER A 265 -25.34 3.07 3.13
C SER A 265 -26.64 3.70 3.61
#